data_6911df0042d87510f1f70c8fc46dc180
#
_entry.id   6911df0042d87510f1f70c8fc46dc180
#
_cell.length_a   1.000
_cell.length_b   1.000
_cell.length_c   1.000
_cell.angle_alpha   90.00
_cell.angle_beta   90.00
_cell.angle_gamma   90.00
#
_symmetry.space_group_name_H-M   'P 1'
#
loop_
_entity.id
_entity.type
_entity.pdbx_description
1 polymer ?
#
loop_
_entity_poly.entity_id
_entity_poly.type
_entity_poly.pdbx_seq_one_letter_code
_entity_poly.pdbx_strand_id
1 'polypeptide(L)'
;SRKTEAVLSTLYDFFTDKFEIVNSKMGDVNYPAPASHETKIIDYLSMMTDDYAMLCYENYILPKKWFMFNRINKDGIEWMNR
;
A
#
# COMPACT_ATOMS: atom_id res chain seq x y z
N SER A 1 -17.11 3.48 -8.55
CA SER A 1 -15.82 3.32 -7.92
C SER A 1 -14.73 4.03 -8.73
N ARG A 2 -13.94 4.81 -8.06
CA ARG A 2 -12.95 5.69 -8.71
C ARG A 2 -11.55 5.51 -8.16
N LYS A 3 -11.19 4.30 -7.74
CA LYS A 3 -9.81 4.01 -7.37
C LYS A 3 -8.93 4.27 -8.58
N THR A 4 -7.92 5.10 -8.43
CA THR A 4 -7.02 5.37 -9.55
C THR A 4 -6.03 4.23 -9.73
N GLU A 5 -5.62 4.01 -10.98
CA GLU A 5 -4.63 2.98 -11.30
C GLU A 5 -3.33 3.21 -10.51
N ALA A 6 -2.93 4.47 -10.33
CA ALA A 6 -1.71 4.78 -9.61
C ALA A 6 -1.79 4.34 -8.14
N VAL A 7 -2.93 4.56 -7.48
CA VAL A 7 -3.12 4.11 -6.10
C VAL A 7 -3.10 2.59 -6.02
N LEU A 8 -3.83 1.92 -6.90
CA LEU A 8 -3.89 0.45 -6.90
C LEU A 8 -2.54 -0.18 -7.21
N SER A 9 -1.83 0.37 -8.19
CA SER A 9 -0.50 -0.12 -8.55
C SER A 9 0.48 0.02 -7.38
N THR A 10 0.43 1.16 -6.70
CA THR A 10 1.29 1.42 -5.55
C THR A 10 0.95 0.48 -4.39
N LEU A 11 -0.33 0.26 -4.13
CA LEU A 11 -0.76 -0.68 -3.09
C LEU A 11 -0.39 -2.11 -3.46
N TYR A 12 -0.51 -2.49 -4.73
CA TYR A 12 -0.10 -3.81 -5.18
C TYR A 12 1.38 -4.06 -4.88
N ASP A 13 2.23 -3.12 -5.24
CA ASP A 13 3.66 -3.24 -4.98
C ASP A 13 3.96 -3.32 -3.48
N PHE A 14 3.29 -2.49 -2.70
CA PHE A 14 3.43 -2.50 -1.25
C PHE A 14 3.04 -3.87 -0.67
N PHE A 15 1.90 -4.41 -1.08
CA PHE A 15 1.42 -5.68 -0.56
C PHE A 15 2.19 -6.88 -1.10
N THR A 16 2.88 -6.74 -2.23
CA THR A 16 3.82 -7.76 -2.67
C THR A 16 4.99 -7.87 -1.70
N ASP A 17 5.47 -6.73 -1.23
CA ASP A 17 6.56 -6.67 -0.25
C ASP A 17 6.08 -7.07 1.16
N LYS A 18 4.90 -6.63 1.54
CA LYS A 18 4.30 -6.87 2.85
C LYS A 18 3.10 -7.81 2.77
N PHE A 19 3.31 -8.95 2.15
CA PHE A 19 2.22 -9.91 1.92
C PHE A 19 1.56 -10.40 3.19
N GLU A 20 2.28 -10.42 4.31
CA GLU A 20 1.72 -10.85 5.60
C GLU A 20 0.48 -10.06 5.99
N ILE A 21 0.37 -8.81 5.56
CA ILE A 21 -0.82 -7.99 5.81
C ILE A 21 -2.02 -8.57 5.06
N VAL A 22 -1.83 -8.84 3.77
CA VAL A 22 -2.89 -9.42 2.92
C VAL A 22 -3.29 -10.79 3.45
N ASN A 23 -2.31 -11.61 3.78
CA ASN A 23 -2.58 -12.97 4.28
C ASN A 23 -3.41 -12.93 5.55
N SER A 24 -3.14 -11.97 6.43
CA SER A 24 -3.93 -11.78 7.65
C SER A 24 -5.35 -11.31 7.34
N LYS A 25 -5.50 -10.32 6.44
CA LYS A 25 -6.81 -9.77 6.08
C LYS A 25 -7.68 -10.74 5.30
N MET A 26 -7.07 -11.63 4.53
CA MET A 26 -7.77 -12.60 3.69
C MET A 26 -7.86 -13.98 4.34
N GLY A 27 -7.52 -14.07 5.63
CA GLY A 27 -7.46 -15.34 6.33
C GLY A 27 -8.78 -16.10 6.40
N ASP A 28 -9.91 -15.38 6.40
CA ASP A 28 -11.24 -15.98 6.46
C ASP A 28 -11.82 -16.32 5.08
N VAL A 29 -11.10 -16.00 4.02
CA VAL A 29 -11.54 -16.29 2.65
C VAL A 29 -11.16 -17.72 2.31
N ASN A 30 -12.16 -18.52 1.93
CA ASN A 30 -11.94 -19.90 1.52
C ASN A 30 -11.74 -19.96 0.02
N TYR A 31 -10.53 -20.36 -0.37
CA TYR A 31 -10.22 -20.60 -1.78
C TYR A 31 -10.45 -22.08 -2.09
N PRO A 32 -11.09 -22.40 -3.24
CA PRO A 32 -11.33 -23.80 -3.62
C PRO A 32 -10.06 -24.56 -3.93
N ALA A 33 -8.96 -23.86 -4.15
CA ALA A 33 -7.63 -24.43 -4.39
C ALA A 33 -6.60 -23.44 -3.82
N PRO A 34 -5.36 -23.88 -3.58
CA PRO A 34 -4.31 -22.96 -3.12
C PRO A 34 -4.18 -21.77 -4.07
N ALA A 35 -4.20 -20.56 -3.51
CA ALA A 35 -4.10 -19.33 -4.27
C ALA A 35 -2.71 -18.71 -4.12
N SER A 36 -2.20 -18.13 -5.22
CA SER A 36 -0.92 -17.44 -5.20
C SER A 36 -1.02 -16.13 -4.41
N HIS A 37 0.12 -15.59 -4.00
CA HIS A 37 0.18 -14.27 -3.38
C HIS A 37 -0.46 -13.21 -4.27
N GLU A 38 -0.14 -13.26 -5.56
CA GLU A 38 -0.69 -12.32 -6.53
C GLU A 38 -2.21 -12.37 -6.57
N THR A 39 -2.79 -13.57 -6.64
CA THR A 39 -4.23 -13.74 -6.63
C THR A 39 -4.85 -13.13 -5.37
N LYS A 40 -4.28 -13.40 -4.21
CA LYS A 40 -4.79 -12.88 -2.95
C LYS A 40 -4.70 -11.37 -2.88
N ILE A 41 -3.61 -10.78 -3.38
CA ILE A 41 -3.45 -9.33 -3.41
C ILE A 41 -4.51 -8.69 -4.33
N ILE A 42 -4.69 -9.24 -5.52
CA ILE A 42 -5.68 -8.74 -6.48
C ILE A 42 -7.08 -8.83 -5.87
N ASP A 43 -7.40 -9.97 -5.25
CA ASP A 43 -8.71 -10.14 -4.61
C ASP A 43 -8.92 -9.12 -3.50
N TYR A 44 -7.90 -8.91 -2.67
CA TYR A 44 -7.97 -7.95 -1.58
C TYR A 44 -8.20 -6.53 -2.11
N LEU A 45 -7.44 -6.11 -3.11
CA LEU A 45 -7.62 -4.80 -3.72
C LEU A 45 -9.00 -4.65 -4.38
N SER A 46 -9.50 -5.72 -5.00
CA SER A 46 -10.80 -5.71 -5.68
C SER A 46 -11.96 -5.57 -4.70
N MET A 47 -11.78 -6.00 -3.46
CA MET A 47 -12.80 -5.90 -2.42
C MET A 47 -12.83 -4.54 -1.75
N MET A 48 -11.85 -3.69 -1.99
CA MET A 48 -11.77 -2.39 -1.34
C MET A 48 -12.77 -1.40 -1.93
N THR A 49 -13.39 -0.61 -1.05
CA THR A 49 -14.04 0.62 -1.46
C THR A 49 -12.98 1.67 -1.77
N ASP A 50 -13.37 2.75 -2.45
CA ASP A 50 -12.46 3.86 -2.71
C ASP A 50 -11.90 4.45 -1.41
N ASP A 51 -12.76 4.61 -0.42
CA ASP A 51 -12.37 5.15 0.88
C ASP A 51 -11.38 4.22 1.59
N TYR A 52 -11.61 2.91 1.53
CA TYR A 52 -10.70 1.96 2.15
C TYR A 52 -9.34 1.95 1.44
N ALA A 53 -9.34 2.00 0.12
CA ALA A 53 -8.10 2.06 -0.65
C ALA A 53 -7.29 3.32 -0.31
N MET A 54 -7.96 4.47 -0.17
CA MET A 54 -7.31 5.70 0.24
C MET A 54 -6.79 5.62 1.67
N LEU A 55 -7.54 4.98 2.56
CA LEU A 55 -7.11 4.77 3.93
C LEU A 55 -5.83 3.92 3.98
N CYS A 56 -5.78 2.86 3.19
CA CYS A 56 -4.57 2.05 3.06
C CYS A 56 -3.40 2.86 2.52
N TYR A 57 -3.65 3.66 1.51
CA TYR A 57 -2.62 4.53 0.94
C TYR A 57 -2.07 5.48 2.00
N GLU A 58 -2.96 6.15 2.74
CA GLU A 58 -2.56 7.09 3.78
C GLU A 58 -1.78 6.41 4.91
N ASN A 59 -2.17 5.20 5.28
CA ASN A 59 -1.55 4.52 6.42
C ASN A 59 -0.28 3.78 6.06
N TYR A 60 -0.16 3.27 4.85
CA TYR A 60 0.98 2.43 4.46
C TYR A 60 1.98 3.14 3.55
N ILE A 61 1.49 3.99 2.67
CA ILE A 61 2.33 4.58 1.63
C ILE A 61 2.82 5.97 2.02
N LEU A 62 1.91 6.86 2.46
CA LEU A 62 2.26 8.23 2.79
C LEU A 62 3.30 8.34 3.90
N PRO A 63 3.24 7.58 5.00
CA PRO A 63 4.26 7.68 6.03
C PRO A 63 5.67 7.39 5.50
N LYS A 64 5.79 6.40 4.61
CA LYS A 64 7.07 6.06 4.00
C LYS A 64 7.56 7.18 3.09
N LYS A 65 6.68 7.71 2.25
CA LYS A 65 7.01 8.83 1.36
C LYS A 65 7.32 10.08 2.14
N TRP A 66 6.54 10.35 3.19
CA TRP A 66 6.75 11.48 4.08
C TRP A 66 8.12 11.42 4.75
N PHE A 67 8.50 10.25 5.23
CA PHE A 67 9.81 10.05 5.85
C PHE A 67 10.93 10.38 4.86
N MET A 68 10.84 9.88 3.65
CA MET A 68 11.85 10.14 2.62
C MET A 68 11.90 11.63 2.25
N PHE A 69 10.74 12.25 2.11
CA PHE A 69 10.64 13.67 1.80
C PHE A 69 11.27 14.52 2.91
N ASN A 70 10.97 14.24 4.15
CA ASN A 70 11.54 14.96 5.28
C ASN A 70 13.04 14.79 5.38
N ARG A 71 13.53 13.61 5.07
CA ARG A 71 14.98 13.35 5.08
C ARG A 71 15.69 14.20 4.04
N ILE A 72 15.13 14.28 2.85
CA ILE A 72 15.69 15.11 1.77
C ILE A 72 15.62 16.58 2.15
N ASN A 73 14.49 17.04 2.66
CA ASN A 73 14.31 18.42 3.06
C ASN A 73 15.15 18.81 4.26
N LYS A 74 15.37 17.89 5.18
CA LYS A 74 16.25 18.14 6.32
C LYS A 74 17.66 18.45 5.86
N ASP A 75 18.17 17.65 4.92
CA ASP A 75 19.49 17.90 4.36
C ASP A 75 19.53 19.24 3.61
N GLY A 76 18.47 19.56 2.87
CA GLY A 76 18.35 20.82 2.17
C GLY A 76 18.25 22.02 3.12
N ILE A 77 17.49 21.86 4.20
CA ILE A 77 17.33 22.93 5.20
C ILE A 77 18.64 23.19 5.93
N GLU A 78 19.34 22.14 6.32
CA GLU A 78 20.66 22.29 6.94
C GLU A 78 21.59 23.06 6.01
N TRP A 79 21.54 22.73 4.72
CA TRP A 79 22.31 23.41 3.73
C TRP A 79 21.93 24.89 3.62
N MET A 80 20.66 25.20 3.68
CA MET A 80 20.16 26.58 3.55
C MET A 80 20.38 27.43 4.78
N ASN A 81 20.50 26.83 5.95
CA ASN A 81 20.64 27.54 7.21
C ASN A 81 22.10 27.80 7.62
N ARG A 82 23.03 27.49 6.75
CA ARG A 82 24.44 27.76 7.01
C ARG A 82 24.88 29.13 6.49
#